data_4c03fbd698f356c8bb3de7cb7e129ca9
#
_entry.id   4c03fbd698f356c8bb3de7cb7e129ca9
#
_cell.length_a   1.000
_cell.length_b   1.000
_cell.length_c   1.000
_cell.angle_alpha   90.00
_cell.angle_beta   90.00
_cell.angle_gamma   90.00
#
_symmetry.space_group_name_H-M   'P 1'
#
loop_
_entity.id
_entity.type
_entity.pdbx_description
1 polymer ?
#
loop_
_entity_poly.entity_id
_entity_poly.type
_entity_poly.pdbx_seq_one_letter_code
_entity_poly.pdbx_strand_id
1 'polypeptide(L)'
;TVVEEDVAFGLENLGVPSEEIKVRVAEALEAVGMSRFAKNSPHHLSGGQKQRVSIAGVLAMKPKIIIFDEVTAMLDPKGRQEIMQIASHFHRELGITIINITHNMEEAILSQRVIVLNDGKIAADETPRELFARQEFLKDLGLNVPLTVQLASSLHQMGVDIPPNLLTEEEIVEALCQLK
;
A
#
# COMPACT_ATOMS: atom_id res chain seq x y z
N THR A 1 19.07 -4.93 21.40
CA THR A 1 17.82 -4.16 21.17
C THR A 1 16.66 -5.14 20.97
N VAL A 2 15.48 -4.77 21.46
CA VAL A 2 14.21 -5.47 21.24
C VAL A 2 13.30 -4.59 20.39
N VAL A 3 12.25 -5.19 19.80
CA VAL A 3 11.34 -4.51 18.88
C VAL A 3 10.74 -3.23 19.46
N GLU A 4 10.33 -3.22 20.72
CA GLU A 4 9.77 -2.01 21.35
C GLU A 4 10.78 -0.86 21.47
N GLU A 5 12.07 -1.15 21.68
CA GLU A 5 13.13 -0.15 21.69
C GLU A 5 13.38 0.42 20.29
N ASP A 6 13.30 -0.44 19.27
CA ASP A 6 13.44 -0.05 17.87
C ASP A 6 12.32 0.92 17.46
N VAL A 7 11.09 0.63 17.87
CA VAL A 7 9.91 1.50 17.62
C VAL A 7 10.01 2.80 18.45
N ALA A 8 10.57 2.76 19.67
CA ALA A 8 10.74 3.92 20.53
C ALA A 8 11.78 4.93 20.02
N PHE A 9 12.74 4.49 19.21
CA PHE A 9 13.90 5.27 18.79
C PHE A 9 13.56 6.66 18.21
N GLY A 10 12.55 6.71 17.33
CA GLY A 10 12.11 7.97 16.74
C GLY A 10 11.51 8.94 17.78
N LEU A 11 10.77 8.41 18.74
CA LEU A 11 10.16 9.20 19.83
C LEU A 11 11.20 9.74 20.81
N GLU A 12 12.22 8.93 21.12
CA GLU A 12 13.34 9.35 21.98
C GLU A 12 14.10 10.53 21.35
N ASN A 13 14.38 10.45 20.05
CA ASN A 13 15.02 11.53 19.31
C ASN A 13 14.17 12.82 19.23
N LEU A 14 12.86 12.69 19.31
CA LEU A 14 11.93 13.81 19.37
C LEU A 14 11.77 14.38 20.78
N GLY A 15 12.41 13.77 21.81
CA GLY A 15 12.34 14.21 23.20
C GLY A 15 10.96 13.97 23.84
N VAL A 16 10.21 12.97 23.36
CA VAL A 16 8.91 12.60 23.94
C VAL A 16 9.12 12.03 25.36
N PRO A 17 8.28 12.38 26.36
CA PRO A 17 8.39 11.82 27.71
C PRO A 17 8.27 10.29 27.74
N SER A 18 9.07 9.62 28.60
CA SER A 18 9.13 8.14 28.65
C SER A 18 7.79 7.46 28.86
N GLU A 19 6.88 8.04 29.64
CA GLU A 19 5.55 7.47 29.87
C GLU A 19 4.67 7.55 28.61
N GLU A 20 4.82 8.59 27.83
CA GLU A 20 4.12 8.74 26.55
C GLU A 20 4.71 7.82 25.48
N ILE A 21 6.05 7.63 25.47
CA ILE A 21 6.72 6.68 24.57
C ILE A 21 6.13 5.28 24.73
N LYS A 22 5.99 4.79 25.96
CA LYS A 22 5.43 3.46 26.24
C LYS A 22 4.04 3.27 25.62
N VAL A 23 3.19 4.28 25.77
CA VAL A 23 1.81 4.24 25.24
C VAL A 23 1.84 4.23 23.72
N ARG A 24 2.56 5.18 23.10
CA ARG A 24 2.63 5.30 21.63
C ARG A 24 3.26 4.08 20.96
N VAL A 25 4.27 3.48 21.58
CA VAL A 25 4.91 2.24 21.08
C VAL A 25 3.91 1.09 21.12
N ALA A 26 3.15 0.92 22.22
CA ALA A 26 2.15 -0.12 22.36
C ALA A 26 1.03 0.04 21.30
N GLU A 27 0.48 1.26 21.14
CA GLU A 27 -0.53 1.60 20.13
C GLU A 27 -0.02 1.31 18.71
N ALA A 28 1.21 1.72 18.39
CA ALA A 28 1.78 1.52 17.07
C ALA A 28 2.03 0.04 16.74
N LEU A 29 2.53 -0.74 17.69
CA LEU A 29 2.72 -2.18 17.53
C LEU A 29 1.39 -2.93 17.38
N GLU A 30 0.35 -2.50 18.06
CA GLU A 30 -1.00 -3.04 17.92
C GLU A 30 -1.57 -2.77 16.53
N ALA A 31 -1.46 -1.53 16.04
CA ALA A 31 -1.95 -1.11 14.73
C ALA A 31 -1.34 -1.92 13.56
N VAL A 32 -0.11 -2.43 13.72
CA VAL A 32 0.55 -3.27 12.72
C VAL A 32 0.52 -4.77 13.06
N GLY A 33 -0.19 -5.19 14.12
CA GLY A 33 -0.32 -6.59 14.54
C GLY A 33 0.98 -7.20 15.09
N MET A 34 1.87 -6.38 15.68
CA MET A 34 3.18 -6.81 16.15
C MET A 34 3.33 -6.83 17.68
N SER A 35 2.27 -6.57 18.46
CA SER A 35 2.30 -6.49 19.94
C SER A 35 2.97 -7.70 20.60
N ARG A 36 2.69 -8.92 20.12
CA ARG A 36 3.27 -10.16 20.67
C ARG A 36 4.78 -10.28 20.46
N PHE A 37 5.36 -9.49 19.57
CA PHE A 37 6.79 -9.49 19.24
C PHE A 37 7.57 -8.36 19.93
N ALA A 38 6.92 -7.53 20.75
CA ALA A 38 7.52 -6.34 21.38
C ALA A 38 8.86 -6.62 22.10
N LYS A 39 8.94 -7.75 22.77
CA LYS A 39 10.15 -8.19 23.51
C LYS A 39 11.13 -9.05 22.70
N ASN A 40 10.80 -9.36 21.44
CA ASN A 40 11.65 -10.18 20.59
C ASN A 40 12.81 -9.35 20.03
N SER A 41 13.92 -10.03 19.71
CA SER A 41 14.98 -9.43 18.91
C SER A 41 14.51 -9.26 17.45
N PRO A 42 14.74 -8.07 16.83
CA PRO A 42 14.43 -7.84 15.41
C PRO A 42 15.09 -8.85 14.46
N HIS A 43 16.22 -9.44 14.86
CA HIS A 43 16.92 -10.45 14.05
C HIS A 43 16.13 -11.74 13.83
N HIS A 44 15.20 -12.08 14.72
CA HIS A 44 14.39 -13.28 14.66
C HIS A 44 13.06 -13.06 13.87
N LEU A 45 12.84 -11.87 13.32
CA LEU A 45 11.66 -11.54 12.56
C LEU A 45 11.81 -11.90 11.08
N SER A 46 10.71 -12.34 10.45
CA SER A 46 10.63 -12.46 8.99
C SER A 46 10.71 -11.08 8.31
N GLY A 47 10.96 -11.04 6.99
CA GLY A 47 11.01 -9.81 6.22
C GLY A 47 9.75 -8.95 6.38
N GLY A 48 8.56 -9.55 6.25
CA GLY A 48 7.30 -8.84 6.43
C GLY A 48 7.06 -8.35 7.86
N GLN A 49 7.53 -9.10 8.87
CA GLN A 49 7.48 -8.65 10.26
C GLN A 49 8.41 -7.47 10.52
N LYS A 50 9.63 -7.49 9.98
CA LYS A 50 10.56 -6.36 10.05
C LYS A 50 9.97 -5.11 9.41
N GLN A 51 9.34 -5.27 8.24
CA GLN A 51 8.67 -4.16 7.55
C GLN A 51 7.55 -3.56 8.41
N ARG A 52 6.72 -4.39 9.04
CA ARG A 52 5.67 -3.90 9.95
C ARG A 52 6.23 -3.18 11.18
N VAL A 53 7.33 -3.65 11.75
CA VAL A 53 8.02 -2.97 12.86
C VAL A 53 8.55 -1.60 12.41
N SER A 54 9.14 -1.50 11.22
CA SER A 54 9.60 -0.22 10.66
C SER A 54 8.43 0.76 10.47
N ILE A 55 7.29 0.27 9.98
CA ILE A 55 6.06 1.07 9.84
C ILE A 55 5.56 1.53 11.22
N ALA A 56 5.59 0.66 12.25
CA ALA A 56 5.21 1.02 13.61
C ALA A 56 6.11 2.15 14.17
N GLY A 57 7.41 2.11 13.92
CA GLY A 57 8.34 3.17 14.33
C GLY A 57 7.98 4.54 13.75
N VAL A 58 7.58 4.58 12.48
CA VAL A 58 7.09 5.81 11.85
C VAL A 58 5.73 6.23 12.40
N LEU A 59 4.79 5.28 12.56
CA LEU A 59 3.45 5.55 13.07
C LEU A 59 3.45 6.12 14.48
N ALA A 60 4.34 5.61 15.36
CA ALA A 60 4.47 6.05 16.75
C ALA A 60 4.74 7.57 16.86
N MET A 61 5.40 8.15 15.87
CA MET A 61 5.65 9.60 15.78
C MET A 61 4.40 10.42 15.43
N LYS A 62 3.25 9.78 15.17
CA LYS A 62 1.97 10.42 14.79
C LYS A 62 2.10 11.39 13.60
N PRO A 63 2.64 10.93 12.46
CA PRO A 63 2.83 11.77 11.29
C PRO A 63 1.48 12.08 10.62
N LYS A 64 1.42 13.20 9.89
CA LYS A 64 0.27 13.51 9.01
C LYS A 64 0.39 12.85 7.64
N ILE A 65 1.62 12.53 7.22
CA ILE A 65 1.93 11.94 5.92
C ILE A 65 2.94 10.83 6.15
N ILE A 66 2.72 9.66 5.55
CA ILE A 66 3.68 8.55 5.48
C ILE A 66 4.01 8.31 4.02
N ILE A 67 5.31 8.21 3.71
CA ILE A 67 5.80 7.85 2.38
C ILE A 67 6.27 6.40 2.45
N PHE A 68 5.67 5.54 1.63
CA PHE A 68 6.10 4.17 1.39
C PHE A 68 6.91 4.14 0.10
N ASP A 69 8.21 3.90 0.24
CA ASP A 69 9.13 3.80 -0.90
C ASP A 69 9.47 2.33 -1.13
N GLU A 70 8.78 1.71 -2.09
CA GLU A 70 8.89 0.29 -2.46
C GLU A 70 8.82 -0.69 -1.27
N VAL A 71 8.06 -0.37 -0.24
CA VAL A 71 8.00 -1.12 1.03
C VAL A 71 7.55 -2.57 0.88
N THR A 72 6.95 -2.93 -0.25
CA THR A 72 6.41 -4.27 -0.54
C THR A 72 7.28 -5.09 -1.51
N ALA A 73 8.35 -4.50 -2.10
CA ALA A 73 9.12 -5.10 -3.18
C ALA A 73 9.73 -6.47 -2.81
N MET A 74 10.11 -6.66 -1.55
CA MET A 74 10.76 -7.88 -1.05
C MET A 74 9.80 -8.83 -0.32
N LEU A 75 8.48 -8.58 -0.41
CA LEU A 75 7.48 -9.38 0.27
C LEU A 75 6.80 -10.37 -0.67
N ASP A 76 6.39 -11.50 -0.10
CA ASP A 76 5.48 -12.43 -0.77
C ASP A 76 4.09 -11.79 -0.97
N PRO A 77 3.22 -12.35 -1.82
CA PRO A 77 1.91 -11.76 -2.11
C PRO A 77 1.07 -11.50 -0.85
N LYS A 78 1.13 -12.40 0.13
CA LYS A 78 0.39 -12.25 1.40
C LYS A 78 0.93 -11.08 2.23
N GLY A 79 2.25 -11.01 2.39
CA GLY A 79 2.91 -9.91 3.12
C GLY A 79 2.63 -8.55 2.47
N ARG A 80 2.61 -8.49 1.14
CA ARG A 80 2.23 -7.29 0.38
C ARG A 80 0.80 -6.86 0.70
N GLN A 81 -0.15 -7.79 0.62
CA GLN A 81 -1.54 -7.52 0.94
C GLN A 81 -1.72 -7.00 2.37
N GLU A 82 -1.03 -7.60 3.34
CA GLU A 82 -1.06 -7.17 4.74
C GLU A 82 -0.55 -5.73 4.92
N ILE A 83 0.54 -5.33 4.24
CA ILE A 83 1.05 -3.95 4.28
C ILE A 83 0.06 -2.97 3.64
N MET A 84 -0.55 -3.32 2.51
CA MET A 84 -1.54 -2.46 1.86
C MET A 84 -2.82 -2.31 2.70
N GLN A 85 -3.23 -3.34 3.44
CA GLN A 85 -4.32 -3.24 4.42
C GLN A 85 -3.97 -2.28 5.58
N ILE A 86 -2.74 -2.35 6.09
CA ILE A 86 -2.24 -1.41 7.11
C ILE A 86 -2.27 0.02 6.58
N ALA A 87 -1.79 0.26 5.36
CA ALA A 87 -1.82 1.58 4.72
C ALA A 87 -3.25 2.12 4.58
N SER A 88 -4.17 1.26 4.12
CA SER A 88 -5.59 1.60 3.99
C SER A 88 -6.23 1.93 5.36
N HIS A 89 -5.92 1.16 6.39
CA HIS A 89 -6.38 1.43 7.76
C HIS A 89 -5.88 2.78 8.27
N PHE A 90 -4.60 3.08 8.09
CA PHE A 90 -4.03 4.37 8.51
C PHE A 90 -4.69 5.56 7.81
N HIS A 91 -4.98 5.40 6.51
CA HIS A 91 -5.67 6.44 5.78
C HIS A 91 -7.12 6.63 6.25
N ARG A 92 -7.89 5.54 6.38
CA ARG A 92 -9.33 5.60 6.66
C ARG A 92 -9.65 5.94 8.11
N GLU A 93 -8.94 5.32 9.05
CA GLU A 93 -9.26 5.41 10.48
C GLU A 93 -8.43 6.48 11.20
N LEU A 94 -7.18 6.70 10.77
CA LEU A 94 -6.30 7.67 11.41
C LEU A 94 -6.17 8.99 10.63
N GLY A 95 -6.76 9.09 9.44
CA GLY A 95 -6.71 10.30 8.60
C GLY A 95 -5.30 10.63 8.06
N ILE A 96 -4.39 9.64 8.03
CA ILE A 96 -3.02 9.82 7.56
C ILE A 96 -3.00 9.82 6.03
N THR A 97 -2.31 10.78 5.42
CA THR A 97 -2.05 10.75 3.99
C THR A 97 -0.95 9.74 3.68
N ILE A 98 -1.23 8.78 2.81
CA ILE A 98 -0.25 7.79 2.36
C ILE A 98 0.21 8.14 0.95
N ILE A 99 1.53 8.26 0.77
CA ILE A 99 2.17 8.35 -0.56
C ILE A 99 2.89 7.03 -0.78
N ASN A 100 2.39 6.22 -1.73
CA ASN A 100 3.00 4.93 -2.06
C ASN A 100 3.78 5.06 -3.37
N ILE A 101 5.12 4.91 -3.29
CA ILE A 101 5.99 4.84 -4.46
C ILE A 101 6.16 3.36 -4.78
N THR A 102 5.69 2.96 -5.95
CA THR A 102 5.68 1.56 -6.37
C THR A 102 5.76 1.42 -7.88
N HIS A 103 6.33 0.33 -8.34
CA HIS A 103 6.23 -0.12 -9.73
C HIS A 103 5.18 -1.23 -9.90
N ASN A 104 4.46 -1.58 -8.84
CA ASN A 104 3.41 -2.58 -8.85
C ASN A 104 2.04 -1.94 -9.11
N MET A 105 1.50 -2.21 -10.28
CA MET A 105 0.23 -1.62 -10.71
C MET A 105 -0.97 -2.11 -9.91
N GLU A 106 -0.91 -3.30 -9.31
CA GLU A 106 -1.97 -3.81 -8.40
C GLU A 106 -2.08 -2.96 -7.12
N GLU A 107 -0.98 -2.35 -6.68
CA GLU A 107 -1.01 -1.40 -5.57
C GLU A 107 -1.58 -0.04 -6.00
N ALA A 108 -1.27 0.40 -7.22
CA ALA A 108 -1.77 1.65 -7.76
C ALA A 108 -3.31 1.67 -7.90
N ILE A 109 -3.93 0.52 -8.18
CA ILE A 109 -5.40 0.38 -8.21
C ILE A 109 -6.05 0.79 -6.87
N LEU A 110 -5.37 0.51 -5.75
CA LEU A 110 -5.90 0.76 -4.41
C LEU A 110 -5.82 2.23 -3.99
N SER A 111 -5.17 3.08 -4.79
CA SER A 111 -5.01 4.49 -4.49
C SER A 111 -6.21 5.33 -4.96
N GLN A 112 -6.34 6.55 -4.43
CA GLN A 112 -7.35 7.52 -4.87
C GLN A 112 -6.86 8.35 -6.07
N ARG A 113 -5.55 8.48 -6.21
CA ARG A 113 -4.86 9.29 -7.23
C ARG A 113 -3.54 8.65 -7.57
N VAL A 114 -3.21 8.61 -8.84
CA VAL A 114 -1.94 8.07 -9.35
C VAL A 114 -1.20 9.17 -10.09
N ILE A 115 0.06 9.36 -9.73
CA ILE A 115 0.98 10.24 -10.43
C ILE A 115 2.01 9.37 -11.13
N VAL A 116 2.06 9.43 -12.45
CA VAL A 116 3.07 8.72 -13.25
C VAL A 116 4.24 9.67 -13.51
N LEU A 117 5.45 9.24 -13.13
CA LEU A 117 6.69 9.96 -13.39
C LEU A 117 7.44 9.28 -14.53
N ASN A 118 7.86 10.06 -15.52
CA ASN A 118 8.72 9.61 -16.59
C ASN A 118 9.76 10.69 -16.92
N ASP A 119 11.04 10.31 -17.01
CA ASP A 119 12.17 11.22 -17.28
C ASP A 119 12.17 12.50 -16.41
N GLY A 120 11.86 12.34 -15.12
CA GLY A 120 11.84 13.44 -14.14
C GLY A 120 10.66 14.41 -14.31
N LYS A 121 9.64 14.06 -15.09
CA LYS A 121 8.43 14.86 -15.32
C LYS A 121 7.18 14.08 -14.97
N ILE A 122 6.11 14.80 -14.61
CA ILE A 122 4.79 14.20 -14.45
C ILE A 122 4.23 13.91 -15.85
N ALA A 123 4.06 12.62 -16.16
CA ALA A 123 3.47 12.15 -17.41
C ALA A 123 1.95 12.01 -17.32
N ALA A 124 1.42 11.67 -16.12
CA ALA A 124 -0.01 11.62 -15.83
C ALA A 124 -0.27 11.93 -14.35
N ASP A 125 -1.47 12.44 -14.05
CA ASP A 125 -1.96 12.76 -12.71
C ASP A 125 -3.48 12.57 -12.73
N GLU A 126 -3.93 11.36 -12.43
CA GLU A 126 -5.29 10.88 -12.73
C GLU A 126 -5.77 9.91 -11.64
N THR A 127 -7.06 9.56 -11.67
CA THR A 127 -7.56 8.42 -10.89
C THR A 127 -7.06 7.09 -11.49
N PRO A 128 -6.98 6.00 -10.70
CA PRO A 128 -6.63 4.68 -11.25
C PRO A 128 -7.48 4.29 -12.45
N ARG A 129 -8.78 4.55 -12.41
CA ARG A 129 -9.71 4.18 -13.49
C ARG A 129 -9.44 4.92 -14.78
N GLU A 130 -9.15 6.20 -14.71
CA GLU A 130 -8.79 7.01 -15.88
C GLU A 130 -7.43 6.58 -16.45
N LEU A 131 -6.44 6.39 -15.58
CA LEU A 131 -5.10 6.00 -15.99
C LEU A 131 -5.10 4.63 -16.68
N PHE A 132 -5.70 3.61 -16.07
CA PHE A 132 -5.68 2.24 -16.60
C PHE A 132 -6.59 2.05 -17.82
N ALA A 133 -7.50 2.97 -18.12
CA ALA A 133 -8.20 3.02 -19.40
C ALA A 133 -7.26 3.36 -20.58
N ARG A 134 -6.12 3.98 -20.30
CA ARG A 134 -5.12 4.40 -21.30
C ARG A 134 -4.00 3.36 -21.47
N GLN A 135 -4.35 2.11 -21.77
CA GLN A 135 -3.41 0.98 -21.81
C GLN A 135 -2.22 1.18 -22.74
N GLU A 136 -2.44 1.75 -23.95
CA GLU A 136 -1.35 2.03 -24.90
C GLU A 136 -0.37 3.06 -24.34
N PHE A 137 -0.85 4.12 -23.71
CA PHE A 137 0.00 5.10 -23.05
C PHE A 137 0.89 4.46 -21.97
N LEU A 138 0.34 3.55 -21.17
CA LEU A 138 1.12 2.83 -20.14
C LEU A 138 2.19 1.93 -20.78
N LYS A 139 1.84 1.22 -21.86
CA LYS A 139 2.79 0.38 -22.60
C LYS A 139 3.93 1.20 -23.20
N ASP A 140 3.64 2.38 -23.77
CA ASP A 140 4.64 3.28 -24.33
C ASP A 140 5.64 3.77 -23.27
N LEU A 141 5.19 3.87 -22.00
CA LEU A 141 6.03 4.19 -20.85
C LEU A 141 6.73 2.96 -20.24
N GLY A 142 6.54 1.77 -20.80
CA GLY A 142 7.09 0.52 -20.27
C GLY A 142 6.42 0.05 -18.96
N LEU A 143 5.24 0.56 -18.65
CA LEU A 143 4.47 0.18 -17.47
C LEU A 143 3.52 -0.98 -17.78
N ASN A 144 3.41 -1.90 -16.84
CA ASN A 144 2.46 -2.99 -16.94
C ASN A 144 1.03 -2.49 -16.71
N VAL A 145 0.08 -3.18 -17.33
CA VAL A 145 -1.36 -3.01 -17.06
C VAL A 145 -1.80 -4.12 -16.11
N PRO A 146 -2.59 -3.84 -15.05
CA PRO A 146 -3.11 -4.87 -14.17
C PRO A 146 -3.85 -5.98 -14.91
N LEU A 147 -3.73 -7.22 -14.44
CA LEU A 147 -4.34 -8.38 -15.11
C LEU A 147 -5.86 -8.26 -15.21
N THR A 148 -6.50 -7.72 -14.19
CA THR A 148 -7.95 -7.46 -14.15
C THR A 148 -8.39 -6.52 -15.28
N VAL A 149 -7.65 -5.43 -15.49
CA VAL A 149 -7.91 -4.46 -16.57
C VAL A 149 -7.70 -5.11 -17.95
N GLN A 150 -6.63 -5.90 -18.11
CA GLN A 150 -6.38 -6.63 -19.36
C GLN A 150 -7.52 -7.63 -19.66
N LEU A 151 -7.96 -8.37 -18.65
CA LEU A 151 -9.05 -9.34 -18.77
C LEU A 151 -10.37 -8.65 -19.15
N ALA A 152 -10.76 -7.58 -18.44
CA ALA A 152 -11.98 -6.84 -18.73
C ALA A 152 -11.98 -6.29 -20.17
N SER A 153 -10.85 -5.69 -20.58
CA SER A 153 -10.68 -5.17 -21.95
C SER A 153 -10.78 -6.29 -23.00
N SER A 154 -10.15 -7.44 -22.75
CA SER A 154 -10.20 -8.59 -23.68
C SER A 154 -11.61 -9.17 -23.79
N LEU A 155 -12.33 -9.34 -22.69
CA LEU A 155 -13.72 -9.81 -22.70
C LEU A 155 -14.63 -8.84 -23.47
N HIS A 156 -14.48 -7.55 -23.26
CA HIS A 156 -15.22 -6.52 -24.00
C HIS A 156 -14.95 -6.61 -25.52
N GLN A 157 -13.67 -6.75 -25.92
CA GLN A 157 -13.30 -6.90 -27.33
C GLN A 157 -13.86 -8.19 -27.96
N MET A 158 -14.05 -9.24 -27.20
CA MET A 158 -14.70 -10.49 -27.64
C MET A 158 -16.22 -10.38 -27.71
N GLY A 159 -16.79 -9.22 -27.43
CA GLY A 159 -18.24 -8.96 -27.51
C GLY A 159 -19.01 -9.29 -26.23
N VAL A 160 -18.33 -9.53 -25.10
CA VAL A 160 -19.01 -9.66 -23.82
C VAL A 160 -19.41 -8.25 -23.35
N ASP A 161 -20.68 -8.09 -22.98
CA ASP A 161 -21.25 -6.78 -22.60
C ASP A 161 -20.89 -6.40 -21.15
N ILE A 162 -19.60 -6.11 -20.95
CA ILE A 162 -19.04 -5.58 -19.69
C ILE A 162 -18.20 -4.34 -19.96
N PRO A 163 -18.05 -3.43 -18.98
CA PRO A 163 -17.14 -2.29 -19.09
C PRO A 163 -15.67 -2.74 -19.28
N PRO A 164 -14.89 -2.11 -20.18
CA PRO A 164 -13.51 -2.50 -20.44
C PRO A 164 -12.49 -2.00 -19.39
N ASN A 165 -12.92 -1.15 -18.43
CA ASN A 165 -12.09 -0.46 -17.47
C ASN A 165 -12.37 -0.89 -16.01
N LEU A 166 -12.78 -2.15 -15.82
CA LEU A 166 -12.93 -2.74 -14.50
C LEU A 166 -11.55 -2.95 -13.86
N LEU A 167 -11.41 -2.59 -12.59
CA LEU A 167 -10.13 -2.57 -11.90
C LEU A 167 -9.90 -3.79 -11.01
N THR A 168 -10.97 -4.35 -10.43
CA THR A 168 -10.86 -5.44 -9.45
C THR A 168 -11.53 -6.72 -9.94
N GLU A 169 -11.17 -7.84 -9.31
CA GLU A 169 -11.79 -9.13 -9.59
C GLU A 169 -13.28 -9.10 -9.23
N GLU A 170 -13.64 -8.44 -8.13
CA GLU A 170 -15.02 -8.30 -7.68
C GLU A 170 -15.87 -7.55 -8.71
N GLU A 171 -15.34 -6.45 -9.27
CA GLU A 171 -16.03 -5.70 -10.33
C GLU A 171 -16.28 -6.57 -11.57
N ILE A 172 -15.31 -7.40 -11.97
CA ILE A 172 -15.46 -8.31 -13.12
C ILE A 172 -16.53 -9.37 -12.83
N VAL A 173 -16.46 -10.01 -11.66
CA VAL A 173 -17.43 -11.03 -11.24
C VAL A 173 -18.83 -10.43 -11.19
N GLU A 174 -19.00 -9.25 -10.60
CA GLU A 174 -20.30 -8.57 -10.53
C GLU A 174 -20.86 -8.26 -11.93
N ALA A 175 -20.02 -7.71 -12.81
CA ALA A 175 -20.42 -7.42 -14.18
C ALA A 175 -20.84 -8.69 -14.95
N LEU A 176 -20.08 -9.79 -14.82
CA LEU A 176 -20.40 -11.07 -15.46
C LEU A 176 -21.71 -11.69 -14.90
N CYS A 177 -21.96 -11.58 -13.59
CA CYS A 177 -23.20 -12.07 -12.98
C CYS A 177 -24.46 -11.27 -13.42
N GLN A 178 -24.28 -10.04 -13.91
CA GLN A 178 -25.39 -9.21 -14.43
C GLN A 178 -25.71 -9.49 -15.90
N LEU A 179 -24.88 -10.24 -16.62
CA LEU A 179 -25.16 -10.66 -18.00
C LEU A 179 -26.38 -11.59 -18.00
N LYS A 180 -27.37 -11.29 -18.83
CA LYS A 180 -28.60 -12.08 -19.03
C LYS A 180 -28.46 -13.04 -20.21
#